data_2c35667793f7f80d5ee794cd112cef43
#
_entry.id   2c35667793f7f80d5ee794cd112cef43
#
_cell.length_a   1.000
_cell.length_b   1.000
_cell.length_c   1.000
_cell.angle_alpha   90.00
_cell.angle_beta   90.00
_cell.angle_gamma   90.00
#
_symmetry.space_group_name_H-M   'P 1'
#
loop_
_entity.id
_entity.type
_entity.pdbx_description
1 polymer ?
#
loop_
_entity_poly.entity_id
_entity_poly.type
_entity_poly.pdbx_seq_one_letter_code
_entity_poly.pdbx_strand_id
1 'polypeptide(L)'
;MINAEKLTFGFGGTYLFQNISFTLEENCHCAVIGSNGTGKTTLMNLIREPEGYTFDGKLKLDGAGRIGYVSQFAIREGDQSMTVFDYLCQDFLELEQAINETCMQMETAEDMDALMDRYQTLLDESDAMDADNYEVNIRKQLKLAELENKDSLALANLSGGELKLVQVIRQMLRRPGLLIMDEPDVFLDFENLNGLRDLINAYKGTLLVVTHSRYLLVHCFDKIWHLENGDLQEFEGNFTQYSYSRLQK
;
A
#
# COMPACT_ATOMS: atom_id res chain seq x y z
N MET A 1 11.19 2.76 7.98
CA MET A 1 12.09 3.34 6.96
C MET A 1 12.63 2.25 6.04
N ILE A 2 12.71 2.50 4.73
CA ILE A 2 13.35 1.56 3.78
C ILE A 2 14.71 2.13 3.40
N ASN A 3 15.73 1.29 3.41
CA ASN A 3 17.06 1.67 2.98
C ASN A 3 17.66 0.56 2.11
N ALA A 4 18.08 0.90 0.89
CA ALA A 4 18.80 0.01 -0.01
C ALA A 4 20.19 0.58 -0.31
N GLU A 5 21.20 -0.27 -0.22
CA GLU A 5 22.59 0.06 -0.52
C GLU A 5 23.12 -0.88 -1.62
N LYS A 6 23.50 -0.31 -2.76
CA LYS A 6 24.09 -1.02 -3.90
C LYS A 6 23.29 -2.25 -4.34
N LEU A 7 21.97 -2.12 -4.34
CA LEU A 7 21.07 -3.19 -4.73
C LEU A 7 21.25 -3.49 -6.22
N THR A 8 21.50 -4.75 -6.55
CA THR A 8 21.66 -5.23 -7.91
C THR A 8 20.80 -6.47 -8.11
N PHE A 9 19.97 -6.45 -9.13
CA PHE A 9 19.06 -7.54 -9.45
C PHE A 9 18.87 -7.71 -10.96
N GLY A 10 18.67 -8.95 -11.40
CA GLY A 10 18.40 -9.30 -12.79
C GLY A 10 17.93 -10.74 -12.96
N PHE A 11 17.53 -11.10 -14.17
CA PHE A 11 17.07 -12.41 -14.55
C PHE A 11 17.99 -13.01 -15.65
N GLY A 12 18.39 -14.28 -15.48
CA GLY A 12 19.07 -15.04 -16.52
C GLY A 12 20.35 -14.39 -17.07
N GLY A 13 21.10 -13.68 -16.22
CA GLY A 13 22.33 -12.99 -16.63
C GLY A 13 22.15 -11.58 -17.21
N THR A 14 20.90 -11.10 -17.29
CA THR A 14 20.59 -9.72 -17.69
C THR A 14 20.19 -8.92 -16.45
N TYR A 15 20.93 -7.84 -16.16
CA TYR A 15 20.60 -6.95 -15.04
C TYR A 15 19.40 -6.08 -15.37
N LEU A 16 18.48 -5.99 -14.41
CA LEU A 16 17.32 -5.10 -14.47
C LEU A 16 17.69 -3.74 -13.87
N PHE A 17 18.42 -3.77 -12.74
CA PHE A 17 19.05 -2.60 -12.15
C PHE A 17 20.37 -3.00 -11.47
N GLN A 18 21.32 -2.06 -11.38
CA GLN A 18 22.66 -2.29 -10.87
C GLN A 18 23.11 -1.20 -9.92
N ASN A 19 23.59 -1.63 -8.73
CA ASN A 19 24.15 -0.73 -7.72
C ASN A 19 23.22 0.43 -7.33
N ILE A 20 21.91 0.27 -7.42
CA ILE A 20 20.98 1.31 -7.00
C ILE A 20 20.96 1.45 -5.48
N SER A 21 20.89 2.69 -5.01
CA SER A 21 20.74 2.98 -3.59
C SER A 21 19.61 3.97 -3.43
N PHE A 22 18.76 3.75 -2.42
CA PHE A 22 17.60 4.61 -2.18
C PHE A 22 17.18 4.55 -0.72
N THR A 23 16.46 5.60 -0.31
CA THR A 23 15.90 5.70 1.04
C THR A 23 14.45 6.18 0.98
N LEU A 24 13.58 5.55 1.76
CA LEU A 24 12.22 6.01 1.96
C LEU A 24 11.96 6.19 3.46
N GLU A 25 11.71 7.42 3.85
CA GLU A 25 11.42 7.80 5.23
C GLU A 25 9.98 7.44 5.61
N GLU A 26 9.73 7.36 6.91
CA GLU A 26 8.38 7.15 7.43
C GLU A 26 7.45 8.32 7.08
N ASN A 27 6.20 8.00 6.77
CA ASN A 27 5.15 8.95 6.38
C ASN A 27 5.44 9.75 5.11
N CYS A 28 6.44 9.34 4.32
CA CYS A 28 6.75 9.92 3.01
C CYS A 28 5.85 9.31 1.93
N HIS A 29 5.36 10.14 1.01
CA HIS A 29 4.65 9.71 -0.19
C HIS A 29 5.59 9.77 -1.39
N CYS A 30 6.06 8.61 -1.83
CA CYS A 30 7.01 8.48 -2.94
C CYS A 30 6.34 7.93 -4.19
N ALA A 31 6.52 8.59 -5.33
CA ALA A 31 6.15 8.08 -6.64
C ALA A 31 7.34 7.42 -7.33
N VAL A 32 7.11 6.25 -7.93
CA VAL A 32 8.08 5.56 -8.79
C VAL A 32 7.67 5.76 -10.24
N ILE A 33 8.54 6.37 -11.01
CA ILE A 33 8.34 6.64 -12.43
C ILE A 33 9.43 5.98 -13.27
N GLY A 34 9.16 5.79 -14.54
CA GLY A 34 10.07 5.20 -15.52
C GLY A 34 9.31 4.56 -16.66
N SER A 35 10.00 4.29 -17.77
CA SER A 35 9.40 3.62 -18.93
C SER A 35 8.89 2.22 -18.60
N ASN A 36 8.01 1.67 -19.43
CA ASN A 36 7.56 0.29 -19.26
C ASN A 36 8.73 -0.69 -19.44
N GLY A 37 8.78 -1.72 -18.60
CA GLY A 37 9.85 -2.72 -18.63
C GLY A 37 11.13 -2.33 -17.89
N THR A 38 11.22 -1.17 -17.24
CA THR A 38 12.41 -0.77 -16.45
C THR A 38 12.55 -1.49 -15.12
N GLY A 39 11.54 -2.30 -14.72
CA GLY A 39 11.60 -3.07 -13.48
C GLY A 39 10.89 -2.45 -12.28
N LYS A 40 10.01 -1.47 -12.47
CA LYS A 40 9.26 -0.83 -11.37
C LYS A 40 8.50 -1.85 -10.52
N THR A 41 7.65 -2.67 -11.14
CA THR A 41 6.90 -3.74 -10.46
C THR A 41 7.83 -4.75 -9.79
N THR A 42 8.95 -5.08 -10.42
CA THR A 42 9.96 -5.99 -9.83
C THR A 42 10.59 -5.38 -8.59
N LEU A 43 10.93 -4.09 -8.62
CA LEU A 43 11.45 -3.38 -7.45
C LEU A 43 10.41 -3.36 -6.31
N MET A 44 9.11 -3.12 -6.61
CA MET A 44 8.04 -3.20 -5.63
C MET A 44 7.93 -4.58 -4.99
N ASN A 45 7.96 -5.63 -5.81
CA ASN A 45 7.87 -7.01 -5.33
C ASN A 45 9.09 -7.40 -4.49
N LEU A 46 10.29 -6.95 -4.88
CA LEU A 46 11.51 -7.18 -4.13
C LEU A 46 11.48 -6.49 -2.75
N ILE A 47 10.94 -5.27 -2.67
CA ILE A 47 10.72 -4.57 -1.40
C ILE A 47 9.67 -5.30 -0.55
N ARG A 48 8.58 -5.78 -1.18
CA ARG A 48 7.49 -6.46 -0.48
C ARG A 48 7.87 -7.82 0.09
N GLU A 49 8.61 -8.61 -0.68
CA GLU A 49 8.94 -10.00 -0.40
C GLU A 49 10.42 -10.30 -0.71
N PRO A 50 11.36 -9.65 -0.01
CA PRO A 50 12.80 -9.76 -0.33
C PRO A 50 13.31 -11.20 -0.26
N GLU A 51 12.72 -12.04 0.58
CA GLU A 51 13.09 -13.44 0.76
C GLU A 51 12.82 -14.29 -0.51
N GLY A 52 11.92 -13.85 -1.38
CA GLY A 52 11.61 -14.51 -2.66
C GLY A 52 12.62 -14.22 -3.78
N TYR A 53 13.61 -13.36 -3.52
CA TYR A 53 14.55 -12.89 -4.54
C TYR A 53 16.00 -13.06 -4.11
N THR A 54 16.86 -13.44 -5.06
CA THR A 54 18.30 -13.42 -4.87
C THR A 54 18.86 -12.17 -5.51
N PHE A 55 19.43 -11.27 -4.69
CA PHE A 55 19.99 -10.01 -5.12
C PHE A 55 21.32 -9.72 -4.42
N ASP A 56 22.15 -8.88 -5.02
CA ASP A 56 23.36 -8.36 -4.39
C ASP A 56 23.09 -7.01 -3.73
N GLY A 57 23.84 -6.67 -2.69
CA GLY A 57 23.66 -5.45 -1.92
C GLY A 57 22.91 -5.67 -0.62
N LYS A 58 22.35 -4.60 -0.06
CA LYS A 58 21.60 -4.64 1.20
C LYS A 58 20.25 -3.97 1.02
N LEU A 59 19.22 -4.59 1.58
CA LEU A 59 17.89 -4.02 1.72
C LEU A 59 17.44 -4.17 3.17
N LYS A 60 17.11 -3.04 3.82
CA LYS A 60 16.60 -3.00 5.19
C LYS A 60 15.21 -2.36 5.19
N LEU A 61 14.30 -2.98 5.92
CA LEU A 61 12.91 -2.57 6.09
C LEU A 61 12.63 -2.30 7.58
N ASP A 62 13.33 -1.31 8.14
CA ASP A 62 13.24 -0.99 9.56
C ASP A 62 11.90 -0.30 9.87
N GLY A 63 11.13 -0.87 10.79
CA GLY A 63 9.83 -0.32 11.20
C GLY A 63 8.71 -0.44 10.15
N ALA A 64 8.95 -1.12 9.03
CA ALA A 64 7.91 -1.30 8.00
C ALA A 64 6.74 -2.17 8.49
N GLY A 65 6.98 -3.04 9.50
CA GLY A 65 5.94 -3.91 10.05
C GLY A 65 5.21 -4.67 8.95
N ARG A 66 3.88 -4.55 8.94
CA ARG A 66 3.03 -5.09 7.87
C ARG A 66 3.17 -4.24 6.60
N ILE A 67 3.39 -4.88 5.46
CA ILE A 67 3.37 -4.23 4.15
C ILE A 67 2.01 -4.48 3.49
N GLY A 68 1.30 -3.39 3.14
CA GLY A 68 0.09 -3.44 2.33
C GLY A 68 0.43 -3.38 0.84
N TYR A 69 -0.38 -4.03 0.01
CA TYR A 69 -0.18 -4.02 -1.44
C TYR A 69 -1.51 -3.88 -2.20
N VAL A 70 -1.52 -2.98 -3.16
CA VAL A 70 -2.61 -2.82 -4.14
C VAL A 70 -2.05 -3.11 -5.52
N SER A 71 -2.54 -4.18 -6.16
CA SER A 71 -2.13 -4.57 -7.51
C SER A 71 -2.70 -3.66 -8.58
N GLN A 72 -2.16 -3.69 -9.80
CA GLN A 72 -2.62 -2.92 -10.95
C GLN A 72 -4.11 -3.13 -11.27
N PHE A 73 -4.57 -4.37 -11.19
CA PHE A 73 -5.96 -4.72 -11.51
C PHE A 73 -6.82 -4.85 -10.26
N ALA A 74 -8.06 -4.38 -10.33
CA ALA A 74 -9.06 -4.71 -9.32
C ALA A 74 -9.40 -6.21 -9.44
N ILE A 75 -9.18 -6.95 -8.36
CA ILE A 75 -9.41 -8.40 -8.33
C ILE A 75 -10.79 -8.66 -7.72
N ARG A 76 -11.65 -9.37 -8.46
CA ARG A 76 -12.95 -9.82 -7.96
C ARG A 76 -12.78 -11.18 -7.29
N GLU A 77 -12.28 -11.15 -6.05
CA GLU A 77 -12.13 -12.33 -5.21
C GLU A 77 -13.18 -12.37 -4.11
N GLY A 78 -13.42 -13.56 -3.56
CA GLY A 78 -14.33 -13.77 -2.44
C GLY A 78 -15.82 -13.65 -2.81
N ASP A 79 -16.63 -13.42 -1.80
CA ASP A 79 -18.09 -13.29 -1.93
C ASP A 79 -18.47 -11.93 -2.54
N GLN A 80 -18.79 -11.96 -3.83
CA GLN A 80 -19.20 -10.77 -4.57
C GLN A 80 -20.60 -10.25 -4.21
N SER A 81 -21.39 -11.03 -3.44
CA SER A 81 -22.69 -10.59 -2.92
C SER A 81 -22.57 -9.74 -1.67
N MET A 82 -21.40 -9.73 -1.03
CA MET A 82 -21.09 -8.92 0.14
C MET A 82 -21.23 -7.43 -0.17
N THR A 83 -21.76 -6.66 0.77
CA THR A 83 -21.82 -5.21 0.62
C THR A 83 -20.42 -4.58 0.72
N VAL A 84 -20.26 -3.39 0.16
CA VAL A 84 -19.01 -2.61 0.29
C VAL A 84 -18.64 -2.42 1.76
N PHE A 85 -19.63 -2.07 2.60
CA PHE A 85 -19.39 -1.85 4.01
C PHE A 85 -18.93 -3.13 4.72
N ASP A 86 -19.62 -4.25 4.51
CA ASP A 86 -19.26 -5.54 5.12
C ASP A 86 -17.86 -5.99 4.68
N TYR A 87 -17.52 -5.80 3.39
CA TYR A 87 -16.19 -6.11 2.88
C TYR A 87 -15.08 -5.29 3.58
N LEU A 88 -15.33 -4.03 3.86
CA LEU A 88 -14.38 -3.16 4.57
C LEU A 88 -14.33 -3.47 6.07
N CYS A 89 -15.37 -4.05 6.65
CA CYS A 89 -15.40 -4.49 8.04
C CYS A 89 -14.65 -5.80 8.29
N GLN A 90 -14.45 -6.65 7.28
CA GLN A 90 -13.96 -8.02 7.46
C GLN A 90 -12.71 -8.10 8.33
N ASP A 91 -11.68 -7.32 8.03
CA ASP A 91 -10.40 -7.40 8.74
C ASP A 91 -10.55 -7.06 10.24
N PHE A 92 -11.45 -6.13 10.57
CA PHE A 92 -11.75 -5.74 11.96
C PHE A 92 -12.52 -6.82 12.70
N LEU A 93 -13.52 -7.42 12.04
CA LEU A 93 -14.32 -8.50 12.63
C LEU A 93 -13.48 -9.77 12.83
N GLU A 94 -12.60 -10.11 11.90
CA GLU A 94 -11.65 -11.22 12.04
C GLU A 94 -10.69 -11.00 13.20
N LEU A 95 -10.19 -9.76 13.38
CA LEU A 95 -9.32 -9.39 14.49
C LEU A 95 -10.05 -9.47 15.83
N GLU A 96 -11.27 -8.94 15.92
CA GLU A 96 -12.12 -9.05 17.11
C GLU A 96 -12.40 -10.51 17.47
N GLN A 97 -12.71 -11.33 16.48
CA GLN A 97 -12.92 -12.76 16.68
C GLN A 97 -11.65 -13.44 17.21
N ALA A 98 -10.48 -13.15 16.63
CA ALA A 98 -9.20 -13.71 17.08
C ALA A 98 -8.86 -13.32 18.52
N ILE A 99 -9.15 -12.08 18.92
CA ILE A 99 -9.00 -11.62 20.30
C ILE A 99 -9.92 -12.43 21.25
N ASN A 100 -11.20 -12.55 20.90
CA ASN A 100 -12.18 -13.27 21.72
C ASN A 100 -11.83 -14.77 21.84
N GLU A 101 -11.44 -15.41 20.73
CA GLU A 101 -11.01 -16.82 20.74
C GLU A 101 -9.76 -17.03 21.62
N THR A 102 -8.80 -16.09 21.57
CA THR A 102 -7.60 -16.18 22.41
C THR A 102 -7.94 -16.02 23.88
N CYS A 103 -8.85 -15.10 24.24
CA CYS A 103 -9.37 -14.98 25.60
C CYS A 103 -10.03 -16.28 26.11
N MET A 104 -10.89 -16.91 25.29
CA MET A 104 -11.52 -18.16 25.66
C MET A 104 -10.52 -19.31 25.87
N GLN A 105 -9.48 -19.36 25.04
CA GLN A 105 -8.41 -20.36 25.18
C GLN A 105 -7.60 -20.18 26.49
N MET A 106 -7.45 -18.95 26.98
CA MET A 106 -6.76 -18.68 28.24
C MET A 106 -7.48 -19.28 29.46
N GLU A 107 -8.81 -19.47 29.41
CA GLU A 107 -9.58 -20.04 30.54
C GLU A 107 -9.21 -21.50 30.84
N THR A 108 -8.68 -22.23 29.85
CA THR A 108 -8.42 -23.67 29.95
C THR A 108 -6.98 -24.09 29.64
N ALA A 109 -6.11 -23.12 29.36
CA ALA A 109 -4.76 -23.39 28.87
C ALA A 109 -3.78 -23.78 29.98
N GLU A 110 -2.91 -24.75 29.69
CA GLU A 110 -1.76 -25.10 30.51
C GLU A 110 -0.56 -24.18 30.24
N ASP A 111 -0.39 -23.69 28.99
CA ASP A 111 0.63 -22.73 28.58
C ASP A 111 0.01 -21.33 28.43
N MET A 112 0.08 -20.56 29.51
CA MET A 112 -0.48 -19.21 29.55
C MET A 112 0.42 -18.20 28.85
N ASP A 113 1.74 -18.38 28.86
CA ASP A 113 2.71 -17.37 28.39
C ASP A 113 2.57 -17.15 26.87
N ALA A 114 2.47 -18.21 26.08
CA ALA A 114 2.30 -18.11 24.63
C ALA A 114 0.94 -17.45 24.23
N LEU A 115 -0.11 -17.70 25.01
CA LEU A 115 -1.42 -17.07 24.76
C LEU A 115 -1.43 -15.61 25.15
N MET A 116 -0.75 -15.24 26.23
CA MET A 116 -0.59 -13.83 26.63
C MET A 116 0.17 -13.03 25.56
N ASP A 117 1.26 -13.58 25.04
CA ASP A 117 2.02 -12.95 23.94
C ASP A 117 1.15 -12.77 22.69
N ARG A 118 0.38 -13.81 22.33
CA ARG A 118 -0.56 -13.72 21.20
C ARG A 118 -1.63 -12.67 21.45
N TYR A 119 -2.23 -12.65 22.63
CA TYR A 119 -3.25 -11.68 23.00
C TYR A 119 -2.74 -10.26 22.92
N GLN A 120 -1.54 -10.01 23.46
CA GLN A 120 -0.91 -8.69 23.38
C GLN A 120 -0.65 -8.27 21.95
N THR A 121 -0.16 -9.18 21.10
CA THR A 121 0.07 -8.92 19.67
C THR A 121 -1.22 -8.51 18.95
N LEU A 122 -2.34 -9.20 19.23
CA LEU A 122 -3.65 -8.88 18.65
C LEU A 122 -4.19 -7.53 19.14
N LEU A 123 -3.97 -7.19 20.41
CA LEU A 123 -4.35 -5.86 20.95
C LEU A 123 -3.51 -4.75 20.32
N ASP A 124 -2.21 -4.94 20.16
CA ASP A 124 -1.34 -3.98 19.49
C ASP A 124 -1.74 -3.77 18.02
N GLU A 125 -2.17 -4.84 17.33
CA GLU A 125 -2.73 -4.75 15.97
C GLU A 125 -4.06 -3.98 15.96
N SER A 126 -4.95 -4.22 16.91
CA SER A 126 -6.23 -3.52 17.08
C SER A 126 -6.02 -2.02 17.29
N ASP A 127 -5.10 -1.65 18.17
CA ASP A 127 -4.75 -0.26 18.43
C ASP A 127 -4.13 0.40 17.19
N ALA A 128 -3.21 -0.28 16.52
CA ALA A 128 -2.56 0.23 15.31
C ALA A 128 -3.58 0.50 14.18
N MET A 129 -4.61 -0.34 14.05
CA MET A 129 -5.69 -0.19 13.07
C MET A 129 -6.77 0.79 13.52
N ASP A 130 -6.74 1.28 14.78
CA ASP A 130 -7.82 2.09 15.37
C ASP A 130 -9.18 1.36 15.28
N ALA A 131 -9.16 0.08 15.68
CA ALA A 131 -10.28 -0.82 15.47
C ALA A 131 -11.55 -0.37 16.21
N ASP A 132 -11.43 0.31 17.34
CA ASP A 132 -12.58 0.86 18.08
C ASP A 132 -13.41 1.87 17.27
N ASN A 133 -12.80 2.51 16.26
CA ASN A 133 -13.42 3.53 15.42
C ASN A 133 -13.61 3.08 13.97
N TYR A 134 -13.55 1.78 13.67
CA TYR A 134 -13.51 1.27 12.30
C TYR A 134 -14.69 1.73 11.45
N GLU A 135 -15.91 1.73 11.96
CA GLU A 135 -17.09 2.17 11.20
C GLU A 135 -17.01 3.64 10.78
N VAL A 136 -16.56 4.51 11.71
CA VAL A 136 -16.38 5.94 11.43
C VAL A 136 -15.28 6.14 10.41
N ASN A 137 -14.18 5.40 10.54
CA ASN A 137 -13.05 5.45 9.62
C ASN A 137 -13.44 4.97 8.22
N ILE A 138 -14.21 3.87 8.10
CA ILE A 138 -14.76 3.37 6.83
C ILE A 138 -15.60 4.45 6.15
N ARG A 139 -16.59 5.02 6.87
CA ARG A 139 -17.49 6.06 6.31
C ARG A 139 -16.71 7.29 5.86
N LYS A 140 -15.69 7.69 6.61
CA LYS A 140 -14.79 8.80 6.24
C LYS A 140 -14.02 8.52 4.96
N GLN A 141 -13.48 7.31 4.79
CA GLN A 141 -12.74 6.92 3.59
C GLN A 141 -13.68 6.82 2.37
N LEU A 142 -14.87 6.23 2.53
CA LEU A 142 -15.89 6.18 1.47
C LEU A 142 -16.29 7.58 1.01
N LYS A 143 -16.45 8.52 1.94
CA LYS A 143 -16.75 9.92 1.60
C LYS A 143 -15.63 10.60 0.83
N LEU A 144 -14.37 10.38 1.21
CA LEU A 144 -13.21 10.91 0.47
C LEU A 144 -13.14 10.37 -0.96
N ALA A 145 -13.55 9.12 -1.16
CA ALA A 145 -13.59 8.48 -2.47
C ALA A 145 -14.88 8.77 -3.27
N GLU A 146 -15.79 9.60 -2.74
CA GLU A 146 -17.11 9.87 -3.33
C GLU A 146 -17.99 8.60 -3.50
N LEU A 147 -17.82 7.63 -2.58
CA LEU A 147 -18.52 6.34 -2.56
C LEU A 147 -19.49 6.19 -1.37
N GLU A 148 -19.83 7.27 -0.66
CA GLU A 148 -20.69 7.20 0.52
C GLU A 148 -22.09 6.64 0.27
N ASN A 149 -22.61 6.77 -0.95
CA ASN A 149 -23.92 6.25 -1.34
C ASN A 149 -23.87 4.79 -1.84
N LYS A 150 -22.70 4.14 -1.78
CA LYS A 150 -22.48 2.79 -2.29
C LYS A 150 -22.12 1.78 -1.21
N ASP A 151 -22.15 2.18 0.05
CA ASP A 151 -21.82 1.35 1.20
C ASP A 151 -22.66 0.07 1.29
N SER A 152 -23.94 0.15 0.94
CA SER A 152 -24.90 -0.96 0.93
C SER A 152 -24.98 -1.74 -0.40
N LEU A 153 -24.25 -1.32 -1.42
CA LEU A 153 -24.20 -2.06 -2.69
C LEU A 153 -23.30 -3.30 -2.58
N ALA A 154 -23.73 -4.38 -3.26
CA ALA A 154 -22.88 -5.56 -3.42
C ALA A 154 -21.65 -5.23 -4.28
N LEU A 155 -20.50 -5.83 -3.96
CA LEU A 155 -19.25 -5.65 -4.72
C LEU A 155 -19.42 -5.96 -6.21
N ALA A 156 -20.28 -6.92 -6.55
CA ALA A 156 -20.60 -7.26 -7.93
C ALA A 156 -21.19 -6.08 -8.74
N ASN A 157 -21.83 -5.13 -8.08
CA ASN A 157 -22.51 -4.00 -8.69
C ASN A 157 -21.62 -2.76 -8.87
N LEU A 158 -20.37 -2.83 -8.38
CA LEU A 158 -19.39 -1.76 -8.57
C LEU A 158 -18.76 -1.80 -9.96
N SER A 159 -18.46 -0.63 -10.50
CA SER A 159 -17.55 -0.52 -11.65
C SER A 159 -16.14 -0.98 -11.28
N GLY A 160 -15.29 -1.23 -12.26
CA GLY A 160 -13.90 -1.61 -12.00
C GLY A 160 -13.13 -0.53 -11.22
N GLY A 161 -13.37 0.74 -11.51
CA GLY A 161 -12.75 1.87 -10.82
C GLY A 161 -13.22 2.00 -9.36
N GLU A 162 -14.52 1.88 -9.12
CA GLU A 162 -15.08 1.90 -7.76
C GLU A 162 -14.57 0.73 -6.91
N LEU A 163 -14.55 -0.47 -7.48
CA LEU A 163 -13.99 -1.63 -6.79
C LEU A 163 -12.52 -1.43 -6.45
N LYS A 164 -11.76 -0.81 -7.35
CA LYS A 164 -10.36 -0.45 -7.11
C LYS A 164 -10.21 0.49 -5.93
N LEU A 165 -11.03 1.55 -5.85
CA LEU A 165 -11.01 2.46 -4.71
C LEU A 165 -11.38 1.76 -3.40
N VAL A 166 -12.37 0.87 -3.41
CA VAL A 166 -12.73 0.06 -2.23
C VAL A 166 -11.56 -0.81 -1.77
N GLN A 167 -10.81 -1.42 -2.70
CA GLN A 167 -9.61 -2.19 -2.36
C GLN A 167 -8.47 -1.32 -1.80
N VAL A 168 -8.29 -0.11 -2.35
CA VAL A 168 -7.34 0.88 -1.80
C VAL A 168 -7.75 1.26 -0.38
N ILE A 169 -9.02 1.59 -0.14
CA ILE A 169 -9.56 1.93 1.18
C ILE A 169 -9.28 0.80 2.17
N ARG A 170 -9.57 -0.46 1.81
CA ARG A 170 -9.30 -1.61 2.69
C ARG A 170 -7.84 -1.69 3.11
N GLN A 171 -6.90 -1.49 2.19
CA GLN A 171 -5.48 -1.51 2.52
C GLN A 171 -5.08 -0.32 3.41
N MET A 172 -5.63 0.88 3.17
CA MET A 172 -5.36 2.05 4.00
C MET A 172 -5.92 1.91 5.43
N LEU A 173 -7.10 1.30 5.59
CA LEU A 173 -7.71 1.02 6.90
C LEU A 173 -6.88 0.07 7.76
N ARG A 174 -6.15 -0.84 7.14
CA ARG A 174 -5.21 -1.74 7.84
C ARG A 174 -4.01 -1.02 8.44
N ARG A 175 -3.77 0.24 8.05
CA ARG A 175 -2.64 1.08 8.49
C ARG A 175 -1.29 0.35 8.45
N PRO A 176 -0.89 -0.22 7.30
CA PRO A 176 0.41 -0.86 7.18
C PRO A 176 1.54 0.15 7.39
N GLY A 177 2.70 -0.31 7.86
CA GLY A 177 3.88 0.54 7.97
C GLY A 177 4.40 1.04 6.62
N LEU A 178 4.15 0.26 5.56
CA LEU A 178 4.37 0.64 4.16
C LEU A 178 3.18 0.17 3.31
N LEU A 179 2.59 1.07 2.54
CA LEU A 179 1.61 0.73 1.51
C LEU A 179 2.20 0.91 0.13
N ILE A 180 2.28 -0.19 -0.62
CA ILE A 180 2.74 -0.22 -2.01
C ILE A 180 1.52 -0.26 -2.92
N MET A 181 1.46 0.60 -3.93
CA MET A 181 0.44 0.57 -4.96
C MET A 181 1.08 0.54 -6.35
N ASP A 182 0.76 -0.49 -7.12
CA ASP A 182 1.26 -0.66 -8.48
C ASP A 182 0.21 -0.21 -9.48
N GLU A 183 0.44 0.96 -10.10
CA GLU A 183 -0.42 1.61 -11.09
C GLU A 183 -1.90 1.65 -10.66
N PRO A 184 -2.22 2.22 -9.48
CA PRO A 184 -3.58 2.22 -8.94
C PRO A 184 -4.56 3.07 -9.75
N ASP A 185 -4.04 3.93 -10.62
CA ASP A 185 -4.77 4.88 -11.49
C ASP A 185 -5.18 4.28 -12.84
N VAL A 186 -4.68 3.11 -13.20
CA VAL A 186 -5.02 2.46 -14.46
C VAL A 186 -6.50 2.07 -14.48
N PHE A 187 -7.19 2.40 -15.58
CA PHE A 187 -8.63 2.18 -15.80
C PHE A 187 -9.56 3.00 -14.91
N LEU A 188 -9.07 4.00 -14.17
CA LEU A 188 -9.93 4.94 -13.47
C LEU A 188 -10.43 6.01 -14.44
N ASP A 189 -11.72 6.33 -14.34
CA ASP A 189 -12.27 7.55 -14.90
C ASP A 189 -11.88 8.78 -14.06
N PHE A 190 -12.28 9.96 -14.48
CA PHE A 190 -11.86 11.19 -13.82
C PHE A 190 -12.41 11.33 -12.39
N GLU A 191 -13.63 10.85 -12.13
CA GLU A 191 -14.25 10.89 -10.80
C GLU A 191 -13.50 9.97 -9.83
N ASN A 192 -13.28 8.72 -10.22
CA ASN A 192 -12.52 7.76 -9.43
C ASN A 192 -11.05 8.20 -9.23
N LEU A 193 -10.45 8.87 -10.23
CA LEU A 193 -9.10 9.41 -10.11
C LEU A 193 -9.03 10.54 -9.06
N ASN A 194 -10.05 11.40 -8.97
CA ASN A 194 -10.18 12.40 -7.91
C ASN A 194 -10.31 11.74 -6.54
N GLY A 195 -11.16 10.73 -6.43
CA GLY A 195 -11.29 9.95 -5.20
C GLY A 195 -9.96 9.32 -4.76
N LEU A 196 -9.21 8.74 -5.69
CA LEU A 196 -7.87 8.19 -5.39
C LEU A 196 -6.89 9.29 -4.90
N ARG A 197 -6.86 10.47 -5.55
CA ARG A 197 -6.07 11.62 -5.11
C ARG A 197 -6.39 12.00 -3.67
N ASP A 198 -7.68 12.10 -3.34
CA ASP A 198 -8.11 12.55 -2.02
C ASP A 198 -7.82 11.51 -0.94
N LEU A 199 -7.93 10.23 -1.26
CA LEU A 199 -7.49 9.13 -0.40
C LEU A 199 -5.99 9.20 -0.14
N ILE A 200 -5.17 9.35 -1.18
CA ILE A 200 -3.71 9.46 -1.05
C ILE A 200 -3.33 10.68 -0.17
N ASN A 201 -3.90 11.85 -0.44
CA ASN A 201 -3.57 13.07 0.31
C ASN A 201 -4.01 13.02 1.78
N ALA A 202 -5.07 12.29 2.09
CA ALA A 202 -5.54 12.11 3.46
C ALA A 202 -4.78 11.02 4.23
N TYR A 203 -4.12 10.09 3.52
CA TYR A 203 -3.35 9.01 4.15
C TYR A 203 -2.12 9.55 4.87
N LYS A 204 -1.83 9.04 6.07
CA LYS A 204 -0.74 9.52 6.92
C LYS A 204 0.42 8.53 7.05
N GLY A 205 0.28 7.33 6.48
CA GLY A 205 1.33 6.33 6.48
C GLY A 205 2.32 6.53 5.32
N THR A 206 3.31 5.64 5.26
CA THR A 206 4.30 5.62 4.18
C THR A 206 3.70 5.03 2.91
N LEU A 207 3.85 5.72 1.80
CA LEU A 207 3.36 5.30 0.48
C LEU A 207 4.48 5.16 -0.53
N LEU A 208 4.44 4.08 -1.30
CA LEU A 208 5.27 3.86 -2.48
C LEU A 208 4.36 3.50 -3.66
N VAL A 209 4.25 4.39 -4.63
CA VAL A 209 3.25 4.28 -5.70
C VAL A 209 3.91 4.32 -7.07
N VAL A 210 3.73 3.26 -7.87
CA VAL A 210 4.04 3.32 -9.30
C VAL A 210 2.87 3.98 -10.01
N THR A 211 3.11 5.05 -10.72
CA THR A 211 2.08 5.74 -11.51
C THR A 211 2.64 6.45 -12.74
N HIS A 212 1.84 6.52 -13.79
CA HIS A 212 2.09 7.33 -14.98
C HIS A 212 1.15 8.55 -15.05
N SER A 213 0.23 8.70 -14.10
CA SER A 213 -0.71 9.80 -14.05
C SER A 213 -0.02 11.11 -13.65
N ARG A 214 0.15 12.02 -14.61
CA ARG A 214 0.67 13.37 -14.32
C ARG A 214 -0.17 14.10 -13.29
N TYR A 215 -1.47 13.82 -13.26
CA TYR A 215 -2.39 14.39 -12.28
C TYR A 215 -2.01 14.00 -10.86
N LEU A 216 -1.83 12.70 -10.58
CA LEU A 216 -1.40 12.24 -9.26
C LEU A 216 0.02 12.71 -8.92
N LEU A 217 0.94 12.65 -9.89
CA LEU A 217 2.33 13.07 -9.69
C LEU A 217 2.46 14.54 -9.24
N VAL A 218 1.59 15.41 -9.75
CA VAL A 218 1.60 16.84 -9.38
C VAL A 218 1.01 17.08 -7.99
N HIS A 219 0.02 16.26 -7.58
CA HIS A 219 -0.82 16.59 -6.43
C HIS A 219 -0.59 15.74 -5.18
N CYS A 220 0.15 14.60 -5.26
CA CYS A 220 0.12 13.60 -4.20
C CYS A 220 1.47 13.22 -3.60
N PHE A 221 2.60 13.61 -4.21
CA PHE A 221 3.91 13.06 -3.84
C PHE A 221 4.93 14.15 -3.52
N ASP A 222 5.76 13.85 -2.51
CA ASP A 222 6.82 14.73 -2.01
C ASP A 222 8.21 14.24 -2.44
N LYS A 223 8.29 12.99 -2.93
CA LYS A 223 9.51 12.33 -3.37
C LYS A 223 9.25 11.55 -4.65
N ILE A 224 10.23 11.54 -5.54
CA ILE A 224 10.16 10.80 -6.80
C ILE A 224 11.38 9.91 -6.94
N TRP A 225 11.14 8.65 -7.24
CA TRP A 225 12.14 7.71 -7.71
C TRP A 225 11.98 7.52 -9.21
N HIS A 226 12.99 7.91 -9.97
CA HIS A 226 13.04 7.70 -11.41
C HIS A 226 13.92 6.52 -11.75
N LEU A 227 13.30 5.44 -12.20
CA LEU A 227 13.99 4.21 -12.62
C LEU A 227 14.15 4.23 -14.15
N GLU A 228 15.39 4.37 -14.61
CA GLU A 228 15.72 4.48 -16.02
C GLU A 228 17.09 3.81 -16.32
N ASN A 229 17.17 3.02 -17.39
CA ASN A 229 18.41 2.36 -17.82
C ASN A 229 19.15 1.55 -16.73
N GLY A 230 18.39 0.95 -15.82
CA GLY A 230 18.96 0.15 -14.73
C GLY A 230 19.52 0.96 -13.55
N ASP A 231 19.34 2.28 -13.56
CA ASP A 231 19.69 3.21 -12.49
C ASP A 231 18.44 3.80 -11.83
N LEU A 232 18.54 4.16 -10.56
CA LEU A 232 17.48 4.83 -9.81
C LEU A 232 17.99 6.17 -9.31
N GLN A 233 17.30 7.23 -9.72
CA GLN A 233 17.55 8.59 -9.28
C GLN A 233 16.47 9.04 -8.30
N GLU A 234 16.88 9.43 -7.11
CA GLU A 234 15.99 10.03 -6.12
C GLU A 234 15.90 11.53 -6.33
N PHE A 235 14.70 12.07 -6.21
CA PHE A 235 14.43 13.50 -6.24
C PHE A 235 13.51 13.86 -5.07
N GLU A 236 14.00 14.77 -4.21
CA GLU A 236 13.21 15.34 -3.12
C GLU A 236 12.43 16.54 -3.67
N GLY A 237 11.10 16.45 -3.59
CA GLY A 237 10.18 17.46 -4.08
C GLY A 237 9.08 16.91 -4.98
N ASN A 238 8.18 17.79 -5.40
CA ASN A 238 7.04 17.41 -6.23
C ASN A 238 7.43 17.24 -7.71
N PHE A 239 6.51 16.68 -8.50
CA PHE A 239 6.74 16.39 -9.91
C PHE A 239 7.01 17.63 -10.76
N THR A 240 6.45 18.77 -10.40
CA THR A 240 6.71 20.03 -11.12
C THR A 240 8.17 20.44 -10.97
N GLN A 241 8.70 20.40 -9.76
CA GLN A 241 10.12 20.70 -9.48
C GLN A 241 11.05 19.68 -10.17
N TYR A 242 10.69 18.40 -10.13
CA TYR A 242 11.42 17.34 -10.85
C TYR A 242 11.47 17.62 -12.36
N SER A 243 10.33 17.96 -12.98
CA SER A 243 10.27 18.24 -14.41
C SER A 243 11.15 19.43 -14.81
N TYR A 244 11.15 20.51 -14.01
CA TYR A 244 12.04 21.65 -14.24
C TYR A 244 13.53 21.27 -14.12
N SER A 245 13.89 20.43 -13.15
CA SER A 245 15.29 20.00 -12.99
C SER A 245 15.81 19.17 -14.15
N ARG A 246 14.92 18.44 -14.84
CA ARG A 246 15.26 17.64 -16.05
C ARG A 246 15.39 18.49 -17.32
N LEU A 247 14.70 19.62 -17.41
CA LEU A 247 14.79 20.53 -18.55
C LEU A 247 16.08 21.39 -18.53
N GLN A 248 16.78 21.46 -17.40
CA GLN A 248 18.02 22.22 -17.23
C GLN A 248 19.29 21.37 -17.43
N LYS A 249 19.15 20.06 -17.63
CA LYS A 249 20.23 19.11 -17.95
C LYS A 249 20.19 18.77 -19.44
#